data_b56c90b27ad58e588d5dec264c79c5b9
#
_entry.id   b56c90b27ad58e588d5dec264c79c5b9
#
_cell.length_a   1.000
_cell.length_b   1.000
_cell.length_c   1.000
_cell.angle_alpha   90.00
_cell.angle_beta   90.00
_cell.angle_gamma   90.00
#
_symmetry.space_group_name_H-M   'P 1'
#
loop_
_entity.id
_entity.type
_entity.pdbx_description
1 polymer ?
#
loop_
_entity_poly.entity_id
_entity_poly.type
_entity_poly.pdbx_seq_one_letter_code
_entity_poly.pdbx_strand_id
1 'polypeptide(L)'
;MSPSPNLNRCERAELTCACVLQVLSTSEVAAAEAHIASCPDCQRELESLRPVVNRLVSWPTDVLRATTSLQGRLALRIAEETGKQPVLPPARQWSEPEWEQVAPGIECKLLATDSGRHGVSMLVRLAPGASYPAHTHAGVEELHLLDGELWIDERKLVPSDYNYGAPGAGDERVWSETGCTCVLVTSTKDVLL
;
A
#
# COMPACT_ATOMS: atom_id res chain seq x y z
N MET A 1 -3.45 2.98 -42.22
CA MET A 1 -4.07 1.63 -42.19
C MET A 1 -4.24 1.28 -40.71
N SER A 2 -5.46 1.39 -40.22
CA SER A 2 -5.79 0.99 -38.83
C SER A 2 -5.83 -0.53 -38.76
N PRO A 3 -5.28 -1.16 -37.71
CA PRO A 3 -5.38 -2.60 -37.54
C PRO A 3 -6.85 -2.97 -37.28
N SER A 4 -7.37 -3.89 -38.07
CA SER A 4 -8.70 -4.46 -37.90
C SER A 4 -8.83 -5.10 -36.51
N PRO A 5 -9.97 -4.98 -35.82
CA PRO A 5 -10.18 -5.65 -34.55
C PRO A 5 -10.18 -7.18 -34.80
N ASN A 6 -9.43 -7.86 -33.94
CA ASN A 6 -9.22 -9.30 -33.98
C ASN A 6 -10.57 -10.03 -33.75
N LEU A 7 -11.17 -10.56 -34.85
CA LEU A 7 -12.51 -11.14 -34.90
C LEU A 7 -12.65 -12.54 -34.24
N ASN A 8 -11.64 -13.01 -33.50
CA ASN A 8 -11.62 -14.34 -32.88
C ASN A 8 -11.49 -14.32 -31.35
N ARG A 9 -11.94 -13.27 -30.70
CA ARG A 9 -11.95 -13.23 -29.23
C ARG A 9 -13.27 -13.81 -28.72
N CYS A 10 -13.21 -14.71 -27.75
CA CYS A 10 -14.40 -15.23 -27.10
C CYS A 10 -15.23 -14.06 -26.51
N GLU A 11 -16.55 -14.05 -26.75
CA GLU A 11 -17.48 -13.04 -26.23
C GLU A 11 -17.47 -12.94 -24.67
N ARG A 12 -16.96 -13.99 -24.01
CA ARG A 12 -16.82 -14.06 -22.54
C ARG A 12 -15.40 -13.77 -22.03
N ALA A 13 -14.53 -13.18 -22.84
CA ALA A 13 -13.16 -12.86 -22.41
C ALA A 13 -13.12 -11.94 -21.18
N GLU A 14 -14.12 -11.08 -21.01
CA GLU A 14 -14.24 -10.21 -19.82
C GLU A 14 -14.40 -11.02 -18.51
N LEU A 15 -15.07 -12.18 -18.56
CA LEU A 15 -15.18 -13.07 -17.40
C LEU A 15 -13.82 -13.64 -16.98
N THR A 16 -12.92 -13.86 -17.93
CA THR A 16 -11.56 -14.32 -17.63
C THR A 16 -10.78 -13.24 -16.87
N CYS A 17 -10.88 -11.99 -17.32
CA CYS A 17 -10.26 -10.85 -16.60
C CYS A 17 -10.83 -10.73 -15.19
N ALA A 18 -12.15 -10.76 -15.04
CA ALA A 18 -12.81 -10.65 -13.74
C ALA A 18 -12.46 -11.83 -12.81
N CYS A 19 -12.31 -13.04 -13.36
CA CYS A 19 -11.89 -14.23 -12.62
C CYS A 19 -10.44 -14.08 -12.10
N VAL A 20 -9.51 -13.63 -12.95
CA VAL A 20 -8.10 -13.44 -12.57
C VAL A 20 -7.94 -12.35 -11.51
N LEU A 21 -8.74 -11.28 -11.60
CA LEU A 21 -8.75 -10.18 -10.64
C LEU A 21 -9.53 -10.51 -9.35
N GLN A 22 -10.17 -11.69 -9.28
CA GLN A 22 -10.96 -12.14 -8.12
C GLN A 22 -12.11 -11.20 -7.74
N VAL A 23 -12.71 -10.51 -8.72
CA VAL A 23 -13.82 -9.58 -8.51
C VAL A 23 -15.21 -10.19 -8.77
N LEU A 24 -15.28 -11.48 -9.14
CA LEU A 24 -16.52 -12.21 -9.33
C LEU A 24 -17.14 -12.62 -8.00
N SER A 25 -18.47 -12.64 -7.94
CA SER A 25 -19.19 -13.24 -6.81
C SER A 25 -18.96 -14.77 -6.77
N THR A 26 -19.17 -15.37 -5.61
CA THR A 26 -18.96 -16.82 -5.40
C THR A 26 -19.79 -17.66 -6.37
N SER A 27 -20.97 -17.22 -6.76
CA SER A 27 -21.85 -17.90 -7.72
C SER A 27 -21.36 -17.78 -9.18
N GLU A 28 -20.65 -16.70 -9.51
CA GLU A 28 -20.13 -16.45 -10.86
C GLU A 28 -18.79 -17.15 -11.09
N VAL A 29 -17.98 -17.34 -10.04
CA VAL A 29 -16.68 -18.00 -10.12
C VAL A 29 -16.80 -19.40 -10.73
N ALA A 30 -17.70 -20.22 -10.23
CA ALA A 30 -17.87 -21.59 -10.72
C ALA A 30 -18.25 -21.64 -12.20
N ALA A 31 -19.12 -20.72 -12.65
CA ALA A 31 -19.51 -20.62 -14.05
C ALA A 31 -18.36 -20.11 -14.94
N ALA A 32 -17.57 -19.15 -14.45
CA ALA A 32 -16.41 -18.65 -15.16
C ALA A 32 -15.32 -19.71 -15.31
N GLU A 33 -15.01 -20.44 -14.25
CA GLU A 33 -14.02 -21.53 -14.24
C GLU A 33 -14.43 -22.67 -15.19
N ALA A 34 -15.69 -23.08 -15.18
CA ALA A 34 -16.22 -24.10 -16.10
C ALA A 34 -16.10 -23.65 -17.57
N HIS A 35 -16.38 -22.36 -17.86
CA HIS A 35 -16.21 -21.82 -19.20
C HIS A 35 -14.73 -21.77 -19.60
N ILE A 36 -13.86 -21.27 -18.76
CA ILE A 36 -12.42 -21.17 -19.02
C ILE A 36 -11.84 -22.57 -19.28
N ALA A 37 -12.23 -23.57 -18.49
CA ALA A 37 -11.77 -24.95 -18.66
C ALA A 37 -12.13 -25.54 -20.05
N SER A 38 -13.20 -25.07 -20.69
CA SER A 38 -13.68 -25.57 -21.96
C SER A 38 -13.34 -24.67 -23.17
N CYS A 39 -12.87 -23.46 -22.98
CA CYS A 39 -12.63 -22.48 -24.04
C CYS A 39 -11.12 -22.19 -24.23
N PRO A 40 -10.50 -22.60 -25.35
CA PRO A 40 -9.09 -22.38 -25.62
C PRO A 40 -8.69 -20.89 -25.67
N ASP A 41 -9.61 -20.01 -26.10
CA ASP A 41 -9.36 -18.57 -26.15
C ASP A 41 -9.24 -17.98 -24.75
N CYS A 42 -10.14 -18.36 -23.82
CA CYS A 42 -10.12 -17.93 -22.44
C CYS A 42 -8.94 -18.53 -21.67
N GLN A 43 -8.50 -19.73 -22.00
CA GLN A 43 -7.27 -20.32 -21.45
C GLN A 43 -6.03 -19.51 -21.82
N ARG A 44 -5.89 -19.14 -23.10
CA ARG A 44 -4.77 -18.29 -23.56
C ARG A 44 -4.81 -16.91 -22.93
N GLU A 45 -5.98 -16.31 -22.80
CA GLU A 45 -6.15 -15.03 -22.11
C GLU A 45 -5.74 -15.13 -20.63
N LEU A 46 -6.18 -16.20 -19.93
CA LEU A 46 -5.79 -16.48 -18.54
C LEU A 46 -4.28 -16.59 -18.39
N GLU A 47 -3.62 -17.32 -19.28
CA GLU A 47 -2.15 -17.49 -19.27
C GLU A 47 -1.43 -16.15 -19.50
N SER A 48 -1.97 -15.28 -20.36
CA SER A 48 -1.39 -13.96 -20.63
C SER A 48 -1.57 -12.98 -19.48
N LEU A 49 -2.69 -13.07 -18.74
CA LEU A 49 -3.02 -12.16 -17.65
C LEU A 49 -2.33 -12.54 -16.32
N ARG A 50 -2.11 -13.82 -16.06
CA ARG A 50 -1.48 -14.29 -14.81
C ARG A 50 -0.17 -13.60 -14.47
N PRO A 51 0.79 -13.43 -15.38
CA PRO A 51 2.03 -12.73 -15.07
C PRO A 51 1.82 -11.27 -14.70
N VAL A 52 0.84 -10.62 -15.32
CA VAL A 52 0.50 -9.21 -15.04
C VAL A 52 -0.10 -9.09 -13.65
N VAL A 53 -1.10 -9.92 -13.33
CA VAL A 53 -1.74 -9.92 -12.00
C VAL A 53 -0.75 -10.33 -10.92
N ASN A 54 0.10 -11.33 -11.16
CA ASN A 54 1.14 -11.71 -10.22
C ASN A 54 2.12 -10.56 -9.92
N ARG A 55 2.44 -9.72 -10.91
CA ARG A 55 3.25 -8.51 -10.67
C ARG A 55 2.52 -7.46 -9.85
N LEU A 56 1.22 -7.32 -10.02
CA LEU A 56 0.40 -6.41 -9.22
C LEU A 56 0.23 -6.92 -7.79
N VAL A 57 0.07 -8.24 -7.63
CA VAL A 57 -0.08 -8.89 -6.31
C VAL A 57 1.26 -9.07 -5.60
N SER A 58 2.38 -9.17 -6.32
CA SER A 58 3.73 -9.22 -5.75
C SER A 58 4.29 -7.83 -5.36
N TRP A 59 3.47 -6.78 -5.43
CA TRP A 59 3.75 -5.58 -4.67
C TRP A 59 4.02 -6.02 -3.22
N PRO A 60 5.03 -5.46 -2.52
CA PRO A 60 5.45 -5.97 -1.22
C PRO A 60 4.29 -5.97 -0.23
N THR A 61 3.53 -7.06 -0.25
CA THR A 61 2.42 -7.34 0.67
C THR A 61 2.92 -7.87 2.01
N ASP A 62 4.22 -7.76 2.28
CA ASP A 62 4.79 -8.05 3.59
C ASP A 62 4.11 -7.26 4.71
N VAL A 63 3.45 -6.16 4.33
CA VAL A 63 2.64 -5.31 5.21
C VAL A 63 1.20 -5.83 5.36
N LEU A 64 0.64 -6.49 4.33
CA LEU A 64 -0.71 -7.06 4.38
C LEU A 64 -0.67 -8.48 4.94
N ARG A 65 -0.43 -8.61 6.23
CA ARG A 65 -0.48 -9.92 6.90
C ARG A 65 -1.94 -10.31 7.14
N ALA A 66 -2.26 -11.54 6.74
CA ALA A 66 -3.52 -12.16 7.11
C ALA A 66 -3.70 -12.12 8.64
N THR A 67 -4.93 -11.92 9.11
CA THR A 67 -5.24 -11.97 10.54
C THR A 67 -4.78 -13.31 11.14
N THR A 68 -4.42 -13.33 12.42
CA THR A 68 -3.97 -14.55 13.11
C THR A 68 -4.98 -15.69 13.01
N SER A 69 -6.29 -15.38 12.99
CA SER A 69 -7.36 -16.36 12.78
C SER A 69 -7.33 -16.96 11.37
N LEU A 70 -7.06 -16.17 10.33
CA LEU A 70 -6.95 -16.66 8.96
C LEU A 70 -5.67 -17.48 8.77
N GLN A 71 -4.56 -17.04 9.34
CA GLN A 71 -3.30 -17.78 9.33
C GLN A 71 -3.45 -19.14 10.00
N GLY A 72 -4.13 -19.21 11.16
CA GLY A 72 -4.41 -20.44 11.86
C GLY A 72 -5.27 -21.42 11.05
N ARG A 73 -6.35 -20.91 10.44
CA ARG A 73 -7.22 -21.72 9.58
C ARG A 73 -6.49 -22.26 8.36
N LEU A 74 -5.64 -21.44 7.71
CA LEU A 74 -4.84 -21.86 6.57
C LEU A 74 -3.80 -22.90 6.98
N ALA A 75 -3.10 -22.69 8.10
CA ALA A 75 -2.10 -23.63 8.61
C ALA A 75 -2.72 -25.01 8.92
N LEU A 76 -3.91 -25.04 9.54
CA LEU A 76 -4.64 -26.27 9.80
C LEU A 76 -5.03 -26.98 8.50
N ARG A 77 -5.55 -26.26 7.53
CA ARG A 77 -5.94 -26.83 6.23
C ARG A 77 -4.75 -27.40 5.46
N ILE A 78 -3.62 -26.68 5.45
CA ILE A 78 -2.38 -27.19 4.85
C ILE A 78 -1.90 -28.46 5.57
N ALA A 79 -2.00 -28.48 6.90
CA ALA A 79 -1.63 -29.66 7.70
C ALA A 79 -2.50 -30.88 7.37
N GLU A 80 -3.82 -30.67 7.22
CA GLU A 80 -4.77 -31.72 6.82
C GLU A 80 -4.45 -32.26 5.41
N GLU A 81 -4.16 -31.38 4.45
CA GLU A 81 -3.87 -31.79 3.06
C GLU A 81 -2.48 -32.39 2.88
N THR A 82 -1.49 -31.97 3.67
CA THR A 82 -0.08 -32.41 3.51
C THR A 82 0.36 -33.45 4.53
N GLY A 83 -0.42 -33.71 5.57
CA GLY A 83 -0.05 -34.56 6.71
C GLY A 83 1.09 -34.01 7.57
N LYS A 84 1.48 -32.75 7.39
CA LYS A 84 2.53 -32.08 8.17
C LYS A 84 1.91 -31.33 9.35
N GLN A 85 2.66 -31.22 10.45
CA GLN A 85 2.21 -30.41 11.58
C GLN A 85 2.06 -28.93 11.16
N PRO A 86 0.96 -28.26 11.61
CA PRO A 86 0.73 -26.85 11.29
C PRO A 86 1.83 -26.00 11.92
N VAL A 87 2.56 -25.25 11.09
CA VAL A 87 3.52 -24.26 11.56
C VAL A 87 2.79 -22.92 11.64
N LEU A 88 2.44 -22.54 12.86
CA LEU A 88 1.89 -21.20 13.12
C LEU A 88 3.05 -20.23 13.34
N PRO A 89 3.07 -19.09 12.66
CA PRO A 89 4.02 -18.05 12.99
C PRO A 89 3.79 -17.60 14.43
N PRO A 90 4.84 -17.21 15.16
CA PRO A 90 4.70 -16.73 16.54
C PRO A 90 3.72 -15.56 16.57
N ALA A 91 2.84 -15.57 17.56
CA ALA A 91 1.91 -14.46 17.78
C ALA A 91 2.73 -13.17 17.96
N ARG A 92 2.57 -12.23 17.03
CA ARG A 92 3.20 -10.93 17.16
C ARG A 92 2.43 -10.16 18.23
N GLN A 93 3.05 -9.87 19.35
CA GLN A 93 2.53 -8.89 20.27
C GLN A 93 2.72 -7.52 19.61
N TRP A 94 1.66 -7.01 19.02
CA TRP A 94 1.64 -5.64 18.51
C TRP A 94 1.03 -4.77 19.60
N SER A 95 1.80 -3.82 20.08
CA SER A 95 1.29 -2.71 20.89
C SER A 95 1.10 -1.51 19.97
N GLU A 96 -0.02 -0.85 20.10
CA GLU A 96 -0.23 0.39 19.36
C GLU A 96 0.81 1.42 19.80
N PRO A 97 1.58 2.03 18.88
CA PRO A 97 2.52 3.07 19.25
C PRO A 97 1.78 4.27 19.85
N GLU A 98 2.37 4.93 20.82
CA GLU A 98 1.82 6.14 21.42
C GLU A 98 2.22 7.38 20.61
N TRP A 99 1.48 8.47 20.79
CA TRP A 99 1.85 9.77 20.25
C TRP A 99 2.93 10.40 21.14
N GLU A 100 3.98 10.88 20.53
CA GLU A 100 5.09 11.56 21.20
C GLU A 100 5.22 12.98 20.65
N GLN A 101 5.31 13.97 21.52
CA GLN A 101 5.58 15.35 21.11
C GLN A 101 7.05 15.48 20.73
N VAL A 102 7.32 15.77 19.45
CA VAL A 102 8.68 15.90 18.90
C VAL A 102 9.13 17.35 18.75
N ALA A 103 8.17 18.26 18.65
CA ALA A 103 8.39 19.70 18.58
C ALA A 103 7.16 20.44 19.10
N PRO A 104 7.23 21.76 19.38
CA PRO A 104 6.07 22.54 19.77
C PRO A 104 4.94 22.45 18.74
N GLY A 105 3.79 21.90 19.14
CA GLY A 105 2.62 21.70 18.30
C GLY A 105 2.77 20.57 17.26
N ILE A 106 3.80 19.75 17.34
CA ILE A 106 4.01 18.61 16.43
C ILE A 106 4.15 17.34 17.26
N GLU A 107 3.28 16.38 16.97
CA GLU A 107 3.27 15.04 17.56
C GLU A 107 3.51 14.00 16.49
N CYS A 108 4.28 12.98 16.79
CA CYS A 108 4.52 11.85 15.91
C CYS A 108 4.12 10.55 16.58
N LYS A 109 3.64 9.62 15.77
CA LYS A 109 3.36 8.25 16.15
C LYS A 109 4.15 7.32 15.23
N LEU A 110 5.20 6.72 15.76
CA LEU A 110 6.09 5.85 15.00
C LEU A 110 5.36 4.57 14.57
N LEU A 111 5.29 4.30 13.27
CA LEU A 111 4.66 3.12 12.72
C LEU A 111 5.66 2.02 12.41
N ALA A 112 6.78 2.36 11.77
CA ALA A 112 7.81 1.42 11.38
C ALA A 112 9.18 2.11 11.23
N THR A 113 10.24 1.32 11.39
CA THR A 113 11.63 1.75 11.13
C THR A 113 12.32 0.71 10.25
N ASP A 114 12.96 1.15 9.17
CA ASP A 114 13.87 0.37 8.36
C ASP A 114 15.31 0.80 8.62
N SER A 115 15.97 0.11 9.54
CA SER A 115 17.35 0.43 9.93
C SER A 115 18.34 0.21 8.79
N GLY A 116 18.05 -0.69 7.83
CA GLY A 116 18.92 -0.99 6.68
C GLY A 116 18.93 0.14 5.66
N ARG A 117 17.82 0.86 5.53
CA ARG A 117 17.66 1.98 4.59
C ARG A 117 17.60 3.34 5.27
N HIS A 118 17.77 3.39 6.58
CA HIS A 118 17.59 4.59 7.39
C HIS A 118 16.21 5.24 7.19
N GLY A 119 15.20 4.42 6.90
CA GLY A 119 13.83 4.87 6.66
C GLY A 119 12.98 4.81 7.92
N VAL A 120 12.03 5.71 8.02
CA VAL A 120 11.02 5.74 9.07
C VAL A 120 9.65 6.06 8.47
N SER A 121 8.62 5.39 8.99
CA SER A 121 7.22 5.68 8.66
C SER A 121 6.50 6.08 9.93
N MET A 122 5.75 7.17 9.89
CA MET A 122 5.06 7.71 11.05
C MET A 122 3.74 8.39 10.67
N LEU A 123 2.83 8.48 11.62
CA LEU A 123 1.80 9.50 11.59
C LEU A 123 2.37 10.77 12.20
N VAL A 124 2.09 11.89 11.57
CA VAL A 124 2.46 13.20 12.07
C VAL A 124 1.20 14.04 12.23
N ARG A 125 1.09 14.72 13.37
CA ARG A 125 0.01 15.67 13.64
C ARG A 125 0.61 17.03 13.91
N LEU A 126 0.12 18.03 13.20
CA LEU A 126 0.40 19.43 13.45
C LEU A 126 -0.80 20.07 14.12
N ALA A 127 -0.58 20.77 15.21
CA ALA A 127 -1.58 21.64 15.82
C ALA A 127 -1.82 22.88 14.94
N PRO A 128 -2.97 23.57 15.09
CA PRO A 128 -3.21 24.85 14.41
C PRO A 128 -2.06 25.84 14.66
N GLY A 129 -1.53 26.41 13.58
CA GLY A 129 -0.40 27.35 13.61
C GLY A 129 0.98 26.72 13.79
N ALA A 130 1.08 25.40 13.93
CA ALA A 130 2.38 24.72 14.03
C ALA A 130 3.13 24.76 12.70
N SER A 131 4.46 24.86 12.81
CA SER A 131 5.37 24.93 11.67
C SER A 131 6.59 24.06 11.92
N TYR A 132 6.99 23.31 10.90
CA TYR A 132 8.25 22.58 10.88
C TYR A 132 9.30 23.41 10.14
N PRO A 133 10.54 23.48 10.64
CA PRO A 133 11.59 24.30 10.04
C PRO A 133 12.03 23.79 8.67
N ALA A 134 12.78 24.65 7.97
CA ALA A 134 13.44 24.30 6.73
C ALA A 134 14.33 23.08 6.91
N HIS A 135 14.30 22.16 5.94
CA HIS A 135 15.07 20.93 5.99
C HIS A 135 15.41 20.40 4.59
N THR A 136 16.36 19.48 4.56
CA THR A 136 16.77 18.79 3.33
C THR A 136 16.58 17.30 3.51
N HIS A 137 16.02 16.67 2.49
CA HIS A 137 15.73 15.24 2.48
C HIS A 137 17.00 14.45 2.18
N ALA A 138 17.47 13.63 3.11
CA ALA A 138 18.59 12.72 2.89
C ALA A 138 18.19 11.48 2.06
N GLY A 139 16.91 11.18 1.99
CA GLY A 139 16.31 10.09 1.22
C GLY A 139 15.06 10.56 0.48
N VAL A 140 14.30 9.60 -0.01
CA VAL A 140 12.95 9.88 -0.53
C VAL A 140 12.05 10.21 0.66
N GLU A 141 11.28 11.29 0.50
CA GLU A 141 10.18 11.62 1.39
C GLU A 141 8.84 11.44 0.68
N GLU A 142 7.91 10.78 1.33
CA GLU A 142 6.54 10.58 0.86
C GLU A 142 5.57 11.01 1.95
N LEU A 143 4.70 11.94 1.63
CA LEU A 143 3.69 12.45 2.54
C LEU A 143 2.31 12.28 1.95
N HIS A 144 1.39 11.72 2.72
CA HIS A 144 -0.03 11.61 2.36
C HIS A 144 -0.87 12.28 3.43
N LEU A 145 -1.61 13.32 3.03
CA LEU A 145 -2.48 14.06 3.95
C LEU A 145 -3.77 13.29 4.20
N LEU A 146 -4.06 13.00 5.47
CA LEU A 146 -5.25 12.25 5.89
C LEU A 146 -6.40 13.18 6.30
N ASP A 147 -6.07 14.26 7.02
CA ASP A 147 -7.05 15.19 7.59
C ASP A 147 -6.46 16.58 7.75
N GLY A 148 -7.32 17.61 7.69
CA GLY A 148 -6.92 19.00 7.84
C GLY A 148 -6.33 19.60 6.57
N GLU A 149 -5.36 20.50 6.74
CA GLU A 149 -4.61 21.13 5.65
C GLU A 149 -3.13 21.23 5.99
N LEU A 150 -2.29 21.16 4.99
CA LEU A 150 -0.85 21.32 5.15
C LEU A 150 -0.30 22.19 4.02
N TRP A 151 0.55 23.11 4.36
CA TRP A 151 1.31 23.91 3.41
C TRP A 151 2.74 23.42 3.37
N ILE A 152 3.25 23.18 2.17
CA ILE A 152 4.66 22.93 1.91
C ILE A 152 5.09 24.05 0.97
N ASP A 153 5.89 24.98 1.48
CA ASP A 153 6.21 26.25 0.83
C ASP A 153 4.95 27.00 0.42
N GLU A 154 4.72 27.19 -0.88
CA GLU A 154 3.54 27.86 -1.44
C GLU A 154 2.42 26.88 -1.84
N ARG A 155 2.65 25.57 -1.70
CA ARG A 155 1.68 24.55 -2.09
C ARG A 155 0.79 24.13 -0.92
N LYS A 156 -0.50 24.30 -1.08
CA LYS A 156 -1.52 23.79 -0.15
C LYS A 156 -1.89 22.35 -0.51
N LEU A 157 -1.88 21.48 0.48
CA LEU A 157 -2.39 20.11 0.42
C LEU A 157 -3.71 20.02 1.19
N VAL A 158 -4.63 19.20 0.68
CA VAL A 158 -5.92 18.86 1.30
C VAL A 158 -6.01 17.33 1.45
N PRO A 159 -6.96 16.79 2.24
CA PRO A 159 -7.09 15.35 2.45
C PRO A 159 -7.12 14.55 1.14
N SER A 160 -6.35 13.48 1.11
CA SER A 160 -6.02 12.61 -0.04
C SER A 160 -4.95 13.13 -0.98
N ASP A 161 -4.42 14.34 -0.79
CA ASP A 161 -3.25 14.79 -1.53
C ASP A 161 -1.98 14.07 -1.08
N TYR A 162 -1.06 13.97 -2.04
CA TYR A 162 0.24 13.34 -1.88
C TYR A 162 1.36 14.32 -2.24
N ASN A 163 2.44 14.29 -1.48
CA ASN A 163 3.68 15.01 -1.78
C ASN A 163 4.85 14.04 -1.86
N TYR A 164 5.77 14.31 -2.76
CA TYR A 164 6.99 13.55 -2.96
C TYR A 164 8.19 14.48 -2.91
N GLY A 165 9.09 14.21 -1.98
CA GLY A 165 10.39 14.85 -1.85
C GLY A 165 11.51 13.95 -2.39
N ALA A 166 12.27 14.43 -3.39
CA ALA A 166 13.42 13.71 -3.90
C ALA A 166 14.61 13.81 -2.95
N PRO A 167 15.52 12.82 -2.92
CA PRO A 167 16.77 12.94 -2.18
C PRO A 167 17.56 14.19 -2.60
N GLY A 168 18.00 14.98 -1.62
CA GLY A 168 18.70 16.23 -1.84
C GLY A 168 17.81 17.45 -2.12
N ALA A 169 16.51 17.26 -2.32
CA ALA A 169 15.55 18.36 -2.29
C ALA A 169 15.33 18.82 -0.84
N GLY A 170 14.72 19.98 -0.66
CA GLY A 170 14.37 20.49 0.65
C GLY A 170 13.12 21.33 0.58
N ASP A 171 12.46 21.47 1.72
CA ASP A 171 11.32 22.34 1.93
C ASP A 171 11.77 23.52 2.80
N GLU A 172 11.45 24.74 2.37
CA GLU A 172 11.80 25.96 3.14
C GLU A 172 10.88 26.12 4.34
N ARG A 173 9.63 25.69 4.21
CA ARG A 173 8.64 25.77 5.29
C ARG A 173 7.53 24.75 5.11
N VAL A 174 7.24 24.01 6.18
CA VAL A 174 6.06 23.13 6.29
C VAL A 174 5.20 23.61 7.46
N TRP A 175 3.92 23.92 7.22
CA TRP A 175 3.07 24.50 8.28
C TRP A 175 1.59 24.20 8.03
N SER A 176 0.79 24.31 9.11
CA SER A 176 -0.66 24.16 9.03
C SER A 176 -1.34 25.30 9.78
N GLU A 177 -2.30 25.95 9.14
CA GLU A 177 -3.09 27.02 9.76
C GLU A 177 -4.15 26.44 10.71
N THR A 178 -4.85 25.40 10.27
CA THR A 178 -5.99 24.81 10.98
C THR A 178 -5.65 23.51 11.72
N GLY A 179 -4.45 23.00 11.53
CA GLY A 179 -4.01 21.69 12.00
C GLY A 179 -4.21 20.61 10.93
N CYS A 180 -3.42 19.54 11.04
CA CYS A 180 -3.51 18.42 10.11
C CYS A 180 -3.02 17.11 10.73
N THR A 181 -3.32 16.02 10.03
CA THR A 181 -2.74 14.71 10.28
C THR A 181 -2.32 14.09 8.94
N CYS A 182 -1.08 13.60 8.85
CA CYS A 182 -0.56 12.95 7.65
C CYS A 182 0.19 11.67 7.99
N VAL A 183 0.35 10.81 6.98
CA VAL A 183 1.35 9.74 6.98
C VAL A 183 2.60 10.32 6.35
N LEU A 184 3.72 10.13 7.01
CA LEU A 184 5.05 10.52 6.52
C LEU A 184 5.95 9.29 6.46
N VAL A 185 6.60 9.09 5.32
CA VAL A 185 7.70 8.15 5.14
C VAL A 185 8.91 8.97 4.74
N THR A 186 9.97 8.92 5.54
CA THR A 186 11.13 9.77 5.33
C THR A 186 12.42 9.12 5.83
N SER A 187 13.54 9.80 5.71
CA SER A 187 14.83 9.33 6.20
C SER A 187 15.09 9.80 7.63
N THR A 188 15.68 8.91 8.44
CA THR A 188 16.18 9.29 9.77
C THR A 188 17.43 10.18 9.72
N LYS A 189 17.91 10.51 8.53
CA LYS A 189 19.10 11.33 8.27
C LYS A 189 18.79 12.70 7.66
N ASP A 190 17.53 13.08 7.60
CA ASP A 190 17.14 14.41 7.12
C ASP A 190 17.78 15.50 7.96
N VAL A 191 18.17 16.58 7.30
CA VAL A 191 18.97 17.64 7.93
C VAL A 191 18.13 18.90 8.06
N LEU A 192 17.99 19.39 9.29
CA LEU A 192 17.40 20.71 9.58
C LEU A 192 18.38 21.81 9.18
N LEU A 193 17.88 22.85 8.53
CA LEU A 193 18.65 24.02 8.06
C LEU A 193 18.57 25.20 9.04
#